data_f0aef6e7f9a032b385928340005e9761
#
_entry.id   f0aef6e7f9a032b385928340005e9761
#
_cell.length_a   1.000
_cell.length_b   1.000
_cell.length_c   1.000
_cell.angle_alpha   90.00
_cell.angle_beta   90.00
_cell.angle_gamma   90.00
#
_symmetry.space_group_name_H-M   'P 1'
#
loop_
_entity.id
_entity.type
_entity.pdbx_description
1 polymer ?
#
loop_
_entity_poly.entity_id
_entity_poly.type
_entity_poly.pdbx_seq_one_letter_code
_entity_poly.pdbx_strand_id
1 'polypeptide(L)'
;TEIFGARGHLGFTSMPALGSNLWWTVVSTIVLGVGIGVLAQPQLVVRFMTVKSTRELNRATLIGGIFILFMTGVAFVVGALSNVYFFQSQQQISFLSANKNVDAIIPLFIQKVMPGWFGIIFLVTLFSAAMSTLSGQYHTMGTSLSRDIVETLLKRKTSMSLSRLGTSIGILISTFLAWALPRFFEAGTAIIARGTSLFMGLCASALLPMYVGGLYSRKITKA
;
A
#
# COMPACT_ATOMS: atom_id res chain seq x y z
N THR A 1 -19.99 22.77 -8.18
CA THR A 1 -19.78 21.33 -7.83
C THR A 1 -19.48 21.23 -6.36
N GLU A 2 -20.23 20.42 -5.64
CA GLU A 2 -19.95 20.07 -4.26
C GLU A 2 -18.97 18.88 -4.25
N ILE A 3 -17.86 19.08 -3.55
CA ILE A 3 -16.86 18.03 -3.32
C ILE A 3 -16.73 17.88 -1.80
N PHE A 4 -16.95 16.69 -1.29
CA PHE A 4 -16.93 16.39 0.15
C PHE A 4 -17.85 17.26 1.02
N GLY A 5 -18.97 17.74 0.45
CA GLY A 5 -19.91 18.61 1.16
C GLY A 5 -19.52 20.10 1.21
N ALA A 6 -18.43 20.48 0.55
CA ALA A 6 -18.02 21.88 0.39
C ALA A 6 -18.06 22.30 -1.08
N ARG A 7 -18.34 23.60 -1.31
CA ARG A 7 -18.44 24.14 -2.67
C ARG A 7 -17.13 24.77 -3.14
N GLY A 8 -16.85 24.63 -4.43
CA GLY A 8 -15.70 25.28 -5.08
C GLY A 8 -14.37 24.78 -4.57
N HIS A 9 -13.41 25.68 -4.37
CA HIS A 9 -12.04 25.38 -3.94
C HIS A 9 -11.96 24.78 -2.52
N LEU A 10 -12.91 25.06 -1.65
CA LEU A 10 -12.96 24.50 -0.30
C LEU A 10 -13.13 22.98 -0.30
N GLY A 11 -13.80 22.42 -1.32
CA GLY A 11 -13.93 20.96 -1.45
C GLY A 11 -12.61 20.22 -1.69
N PHE A 12 -11.57 20.90 -2.19
CA PHE A 12 -10.22 20.32 -2.40
C PHE A 12 -9.29 20.51 -1.21
N THR A 13 -9.54 21.46 -0.35
CA THR A 13 -8.65 21.86 0.75
C THR A 13 -9.19 21.53 2.14
N SER A 14 -10.47 21.20 2.25
CA SER A 14 -11.11 20.85 3.51
C SER A 14 -11.10 19.36 3.80
N MET A 15 -10.97 19.02 5.08
CA MET A 15 -11.20 17.66 5.53
C MET A 15 -12.69 17.30 5.44
N PRO A 16 -13.04 16.01 5.26
CA PRO A 16 -14.42 15.56 5.35
C PRO A 16 -15.08 16.00 6.66
N ALA A 17 -16.39 16.22 6.63
CA ALA A 17 -17.15 16.63 7.83
C ALA A 17 -16.91 15.63 8.98
N LEU A 18 -16.62 16.14 10.15
CA LEU A 18 -16.30 15.37 11.36
C LEU A 18 -17.43 14.35 11.65
N GLY A 19 -17.07 13.08 11.81
CA GLY A 19 -18.03 12.01 12.09
C GLY A 19 -18.76 11.45 10.86
N SER A 20 -18.53 11.99 9.66
CA SER A 20 -19.08 11.40 8.42
C SER A 20 -18.41 10.06 8.11
N ASN A 21 -19.08 9.21 7.30
CA ASN A 21 -18.49 7.93 6.86
C ASN A 21 -17.15 8.11 6.15
N LEU A 22 -16.99 9.21 5.39
CA LEU A 22 -15.75 9.51 4.71
C LEU A 22 -14.65 9.94 5.70
N TRP A 23 -15.00 10.72 6.74
CA TRP A 23 -14.08 11.12 7.79
C TRP A 23 -13.55 9.88 8.54
N TRP A 24 -14.43 8.97 8.92
CA TRP A 24 -14.04 7.71 9.55
C TRP A 24 -13.14 6.87 8.63
N THR A 25 -13.45 6.78 7.35
CA THR A 25 -12.60 6.07 6.38
C THR A 25 -11.22 6.69 6.29
N VAL A 26 -11.12 8.01 6.19
CA VAL A 26 -9.82 8.70 6.12
C VAL A 26 -9.03 8.52 7.41
N VAL A 27 -9.62 8.78 8.56
CA VAL A 27 -8.90 8.77 9.84
C VAL A 27 -8.61 7.35 10.32
N SER A 28 -9.62 6.47 10.39
CA SER A 28 -9.42 5.13 10.94
C SER A 28 -8.74 4.19 9.96
N THR A 29 -9.19 4.14 8.72
CA THR A 29 -8.70 3.15 7.75
C THR A 29 -7.40 3.60 7.10
N ILE A 30 -7.33 4.85 6.62
CA ILE A 30 -6.16 5.31 5.88
C ILE A 30 -5.06 5.79 6.84
N VAL A 31 -5.33 6.76 7.70
CA VAL A 31 -4.29 7.34 8.57
C VAL A 31 -3.84 6.34 9.64
N LEU A 32 -4.75 5.77 10.41
CA LEU A 32 -4.41 4.85 11.49
C LEU A 32 -4.15 3.43 10.95
N GLY A 33 -5.05 2.85 10.17
CA GLY A 33 -4.92 1.48 9.69
C GLY A 33 -3.72 1.31 8.76
N VAL A 34 -3.65 2.09 7.69
CA VAL A 34 -2.55 2.00 6.73
C VAL A 34 -1.28 2.63 7.29
N GLY A 35 -1.34 3.85 7.83
CA GLY A 35 -0.16 4.57 8.34
C GLY A 35 0.56 3.84 9.47
N ILE A 36 -0.16 3.38 10.48
CA ILE A 36 0.41 2.62 11.60
C ILE A 36 0.68 1.18 11.20
N GLY A 37 -0.22 0.57 10.41
CA GLY A 37 -0.09 -0.82 9.96
C GLY A 37 1.17 -1.08 9.13
N VAL A 38 1.61 -0.10 8.35
CA VAL A 38 2.88 -0.18 7.59
C VAL A 38 4.06 -0.44 8.53
N LEU A 39 4.13 0.19 9.71
CA LEU A 39 5.22 0.01 10.66
C LEU A 39 5.33 -1.42 11.20
N ALA A 40 4.22 -2.13 11.24
CA ALA A 40 4.14 -3.49 11.79
C ALA A 40 4.24 -4.58 10.71
N GLN A 41 4.41 -4.23 9.45
CA GLN A 41 4.54 -5.21 8.37
C GLN A 41 5.83 -6.03 8.52
N PRO A 42 5.75 -7.37 8.51
CA PRO A 42 6.92 -8.25 8.70
C PRO A 42 8.07 -7.95 7.73
N GLN A 43 7.77 -7.70 6.45
CA GLN A 43 8.79 -7.40 5.44
C GLN A 43 9.54 -6.08 5.71
N LEU A 44 8.94 -5.12 6.40
CA LEU A 44 9.60 -3.88 6.78
C LEU A 44 10.39 -4.04 8.08
N VAL A 45 9.83 -4.75 9.05
CA VAL A 45 10.52 -5.04 10.32
C VAL A 45 11.84 -5.79 10.07
N VAL A 46 11.83 -6.80 9.19
CA VAL A 46 13.06 -7.53 8.81
C VAL A 46 14.11 -6.58 8.22
N ARG A 47 13.73 -5.59 7.43
CA ARG A 47 14.66 -4.58 6.89
C ARG A 47 15.31 -3.74 7.98
N PHE A 48 14.57 -3.33 9.00
CA PHE A 48 15.13 -2.61 10.16
C PHE A 48 16.13 -3.46 10.93
N MET A 49 15.88 -4.76 11.05
CA MET A 49 16.79 -5.68 11.74
C MET A 49 18.10 -5.94 10.97
N THR A 50 18.14 -5.70 9.67
CA THR A 50 19.34 -5.92 8.82
C THR A 50 20.24 -4.69 8.69
N VAL A 51 19.91 -3.58 9.31
CA VAL A 51 20.71 -2.34 9.26
C VAL A 51 22.00 -2.50 10.07
N LYS A 52 23.12 -2.03 9.48
CA LYS A 52 24.46 -2.19 10.07
C LYS A 52 24.70 -1.42 11.38
N SER A 53 24.04 -0.27 11.54
CA SER A 53 24.22 0.58 12.74
C SER A 53 23.04 1.52 12.94
N THR A 54 22.85 2.00 14.18
CA THR A 54 21.84 3.01 14.54
C THR A 54 22.02 4.32 13.75
N ARG A 55 23.28 4.68 13.44
CA ARG A 55 23.57 5.88 12.63
C ARG A 55 23.03 5.76 11.22
N GLU A 56 23.21 4.61 10.59
CA GLU A 56 22.66 4.33 9.26
C GLU A 56 21.14 4.27 9.28
N LEU A 57 20.55 3.73 10.34
CA LEU A 57 19.11 3.71 10.54
C LEU A 57 18.53 5.12 10.60
N ASN A 58 19.13 5.99 11.44
CA ASN A 58 18.66 7.38 11.56
C ASN A 58 18.83 8.16 10.26
N ARG A 59 19.92 7.94 9.53
CA ARG A 59 20.15 8.55 8.22
C ARG A 59 19.13 8.06 7.19
N ALA A 60 18.86 6.76 7.16
CA ALA A 60 17.86 6.17 6.26
C ALA A 60 16.45 6.70 6.57
N THR A 61 16.10 6.86 7.85
CA THR A 61 14.80 7.41 8.28
C THR A 61 14.65 8.86 7.83
N LEU A 62 15.68 9.68 7.99
CA LEU A 62 15.63 11.09 7.58
C LEU A 62 15.49 11.22 6.06
N ILE A 63 16.39 10.57 5.30
CA ILE A 63 16.38 10.63 3.84
C ILE A 63 15.11 10.01 3.27
N GLY A 64 14.73 8.84 3.79
CA GLY A 64 13.52 8.12 3.38
C GLY A 64 12.25 8.92 3.70
N GLY A 65 12.17 9.55 4.87
CA GLY A 65 11.05 10.40 5.26
C GLY A 65 10.85 11.58 4.31
N ILE A 66 11.92 12.31 4.00
CA ILE A 66 11.88 13.41 3.04
C ILE A 66 11.46 12.90 1.64
N PHE A 67 12.05 11.80 1.19
CA PHE A 67 11.71 11.20 -0.11
C PHE A 67 10.23 10.80 -0.19
N ILE A 68 9.70 10.12 0.83
CA ILE A 68 8.30 9.71 0.88
C ILE A 68 7.38 10.94 0.89
N LEU A 69 7.72 11.97 1.65
CA LEU A 69 6.93 13.21 1.71
C LEU A 69 6.78 13.84 0.32
N PHE A 70 7.87 13.99 -0.42
CA PHE A 70 7.84 14.55 -1.75
C PHE A 70 7.10 13.65 -2.75
N MET A 71 7.40 12.36 -2.78
CA MET A 71 6.79 11.43 -3.73
C MET A 71 5.29 11.29 -3.51
N THR A 72 4.87 11.17 -2.25
CA THR A 72 3.46 11.09 -1.89
C THR A 72 2.75 12.41 -2.16
N GLY A 73 3.38 13.54 -1.81
CA GLY A 73 2.85 14.87 -2.09
C GLY A 73 2.61 15.12 -3.58
N VAL A 74 3.58 14.77 -4.43
CA VAL A 74 3.42 14.87 -5.90
C VAL A 74 2.26 14.02 -6.39
N ALA A 75 2.13 12.77 -5.92
CA ALA A 75 1.04 11.89 -6.33
C ALA A 75 -0.34 12.47 -5.99
N PHE A 76 -0.52 13.01 -4.78
CA PHE A 76 -1.77 13.64 -4.38
C PHE A 76 -2.06 14.93 -5.16
N VAL A 77 -1.05 15.77 -5.39
CA VAL A 77 -1.19 17.00 -6.18
C VAL A 77 -1.59 16.67 -7.62
N VAL A 78 -0.93 15.71 -8.26
CA VAL A 78 -1.28 15.26 -9.62
C VAL A 78 -2.69 14.69 -9.65
N GLY A 79 -3.10 13.90 -8.66
CA GLY A 79 -4.45 13.39 -8.55
C GLY A 79 -5.50 14.51 -8.48
N ALA A 80 -5.26 15.54 -7.66
CA ALA A 80 -6.14 16.70 -7.57
C ALA A 80 -6.17 17.53 -8.88
N LEU A 81 -5.00 17.79 -9.46
CA LEU A 81 -4.88 18.55 -10.71
C LEU A 81 -5.52 17.83 -11.91
N SER A 82 -5.54 16.51 -11.92
CA SER A 82 -6.25 15.76 -12.97
C SER A 82 -7.73 16.12 -13.05
N ASN A 83 -8.39 16.35 -11.90
CA ASN A 83 -9.79 16.82 -11.88
C ASN A 83 -9.95 18.20 -12.51
N VAL A 84 -9.02 19.11 -12.21
CA VAL A 84 -9.05 20.48 -12.79
C VAL A 84 -8.88 20.42 -14.31
N TYR A 85 -7.92 19.63 -14.78
CA TYR A 85 -7.66 19.44 -16.21
C TYR A 85 -8.88 18.88 -16.95
N PHE A 86 -9.47 17.79 -16.46
CA PHE A 86 -10.65 17.20 -17.09
C PHE A 86 -11.87 18.12 -17.04
N PHE A 87 -12.03 18.88 -15.95
CA PHE A 87 -13.11 19.86 -15.86
C PHE A 87 -12.95 21.00 -16.87
N GLN A 88 -11.74 21.51 -17.04
CA GLN A 88 -11.47 22.58 -18.02
C GLN A 88 -11.59 22.07 -19.47
N SER A 89 -11.14 20.86 -19.77
CA SER A 89 -11.11 20.33 -21.13
C SER A 89 -12.42 19.67 -21.57
N GLN A 90 -13.17 19.06 -20.66
CA GLN A 90 -14.35 18.25 -20.97
C GLN A 90 -15.60 18.64 -20.19
N GLN A 91 -15.52 19.64 -19.32
CA GLN A 91 -16.59 20.06 -18.39
C GLN A 91 -17.09 18.92 -17.48
N GLN A 92 -16.24 17.91 -17.24
CA GLN A 92 -16.52 16.74 -16.41
C GLN A 92 -15.37 16.50 -15.44
N ILE A 93 -15.67 15.94 -14.28
CA ILE A 93 -14.64 15.49 -13.33
C ILE A 93 -13.93 14.24 -13.87
N SER A 94 -12.70 14.03 -13.46
CA SER A 94 -11.85 12.90 -13.92
C SER A 94 -12.52 11.53 -13.81
N PHE A 95 -13.33 11.32 -12.76
CA PHE A 95 -14.07 10.08 -12.54
C PHE A 95 -15.11 9.80 -13.64
N LEU A 96 -15.84 10.82 -14.10
CA LEU A 96 -16.81 10.68 -15.20
C LEU A 96 -16.10 10.52 -16.54
N SER A 97 -15.03 11.27 -16.77
CA SER A 97 -14.19 11.15 -17.97
C SER A 97 -13.55 9.77 -18.12
N ALA A 98 -13.33 9.08 -17.03
CA ALA A 98 -12.80 7.70 -16.98
C ALA A 98 -13.90 6.62 -16.92
N ASN A 99 -15.12 6.92 -17.36
CA ASN A 99 -16.26 5.99 -17.36
C ASN A 99 -16.52 5.34 -15.98
N LYS A 100 -16.37 6.12 -14.90
CA LYS A 100 -16.49 5.67 -13.50
C LYS A 100 -15.43 4.63 -13.07
N ASN A 101 -14.38 4.46 -13.85
CA ASN A 101 -13.25 3.58 -13.49
C ASN A 101 -12.12 4.42 -12.88
N VAL A 102 -11.94 4.30 -11.57
CA VAL A 102 -10.91 5.05 -10.82
C VAL A 102 -9.51 4.74 -11.33
N ASP A 103 -9.24 3.48 -11.69
CA ASP A 103 -7.91 3.03 -12.12
C ASP A 103 -7.52 3.58 -13.50
N ALA A 104 -8.48 3.99 -14.31
CA ALA A 104 -8.24 4.57 -15.63
C ALA A 104 -7.93 6.08 -15.60
N ILE A 105 -8.14 6.77 -14.48
CA ILE A 105 -7.99 8.24 -14.39
C ILE A 105 -6.57 8.68 -14.74
N ILE A 106 -5.58 8.13 -14.06
CA ILE A 106 -4.17 8.52 -14.23
C ILE A 106 -3.61 8.10 -15.60
N PRO A 107 -3.85 6.86 -16.10
CA PRO A 107 -3.50 6.51 -17.47
C PRO A 107 -4.09 7.46 -18.54
N LEU A 108 -5.37 7.81 -18.42
CA LEU A 108 -6.01 8.75 -19.32
C LEU A 108 -5.42 10.17 -19.24
N PHE A 109 -5.12 10.63 -18.02
CA PHE A 109 -4.48 11.92 -17.82
C PHE A 109 -3.09 11.94 -18.50
N ILE A 110 -2.28 10.92 -18.30
CA ILE A 110 -0.96 10.79 -18.92
C ILE A 110 -1.07 10.78 -20.46
N GLN A 111 -1.99 9.99 -21.01
CA GLN A 111 -2.19 9.91 -22.46
C GLN A 111 -2.59 11.25 -23.10
N LYS A 112 -3.35 12.09 -22.38
CA LYS A 112 -3.83 13.36 -22.89
C LYS A 112 -2.87 14.53 -22.71
N VAL A 113 -2.08 14.51 -21.65
CA VAL A 113 -1.25 15.65 -21.23
C VAL A 113 0.21 15.44 -21.56
N MET A 114 0.68 14.20 -21.50
CA MET A 114 2.11 13.91 -21.66
C MET A 114 2.45 13.40 -23.07
N PRO A 115 3.69 13.62 -23.54
CA PRO A 115 4.13 13.05 -24.81
C PRO A 115 4.16 11.52 -24.74
N GLY A 116 3.96 10.84 -25.88
CA GLY A 116 3.78 9.38 -25.94
C GLY A 116 4.92 8.57 -25.32
N TRP A 117 6.17 9.03 -25.42
CA TRP A 117 7.32 8.37 -24.79
C TRP A 117 7.25 8.34 -23.27
N PHE A 118 6.62 9.34 -22.64
CA PHE A 118 6.46 9.41 -21.21
C PHE A 118 5.59 8.26 -20.67
N GLY A 119 4.53 7.89 -21.39
CA GLY A 119 3.66 6.76 -21.04
C GLY A 119 4.44 5.44 -20.93
N ILE A 120 5.41 5.22 -21.82
CA ILE A 120 6.26 4.02 -21.80
C ILE A 120 7.15 4.00 -20.54
N ILE A 121 7.83 5.12 -20.25
CA ILE A 121 8.69 5.26 -19.06
C ILE A 121 7.86 5.08 -17.80
N PHE A 122 6.68 5.70 -17.73
CA PHE A 122 5.77 5.56 -16.60
C PHE A 122 5.37 4.09 -16.36
N LEU A 123 5.02 3.38 -17.42
CA LEU A 123 4.63 1.96 -17.37
C LEU A 123 5.78 1.07 -16.89
N VAL A 124 6.98 1.25 -17.42
CA VAL A 124 8.18 0.52 -16.98
C VAL A 124 8.50 0.80 -15.52
N THR A 125 8.39 2.06 -15.10
CA THR A 125 8.61 2.46 -13.70
C THR A 125 7.58 1.81 -12.78
N LEU A 126 6.31 1.80 -13.17
CA LEU A 126 5.22 1.18 -12.41
C LEU A 126 5.45 -0.34 -12.24
N PHE A 127 5.80 -1.04 -13.32
CA PHE A 127 6.13 -2.47 -13.25
C PHE A 127 7.36 -2.74 -12.38
N SER A 128 8.41 -1.93 -12.49
CA SER A 128 9.62 -2.07 -11.67
C SER A 128 9.31 -1.90 -10.19
N ALA A 129 8.50 -0.91 -9.83
CA ALA A 129 8.06 -0.68 -8.46
C ALA A 129 7.20 -1.83 -7.94
N ALA A 130 6.26 -2.33 -8.75
CA ALA A 130 5.42 -3.49 -8.40
C ALA A 130 6.27 -4.75 -8.18
N MET A 131 7.20 -5.06 -9.07
CA MET A 131 8.09 -6.22 -8.94
C MET A 131 8.97 -6.15 -7.71
N SER A 132 9.53 -4.97 -7.40
CA SER A 132 10.33 -4.75 -6.20
C SER A 132 9.54 -5.02 -4.92
N THR A 133 8.30 -4.53 -4.85
CA THR A 133 7.41 -4.73 -3.70
C THR A 133 7.00 -6.20 -3.56
N LEU A 134 6.53 -6.81 -4.64
CA LEU A 134 6.09 -8.21 -4.67
C LEU A 134 7.23 -9.17 -4.29
N SER A 135 8.44 -8.93 -4.79
CA SER A 135 9.62 -9.74 -4.45
C SER A 135 9.86 -9.79 -2.94
N GLY A 136 9.80 -8.64 -2.26
CA GLY A 136 9.93 -8.57 -0.81
C GLY A 136 8.82 -9.32 -0.06
N GLN A 137 7.58 -9.18 -0.51
CA GLN A 137 6.43 -9.85 0.09
C GLN A 137 6.47 -11.37 -0.10
N TYR A 138 6.77 -11.84 -1.30
CA TYR A 138 6.90 -13.27 -1.58
C TYR A 138 8.05 -13.92 -0.82
N HIS A 139 9.17 -13.22 -0.69
CA HIS A 139 10.29 -13.71 0.12
C HIS A 139 9.90 -13.87 1.59
N THR A 140 9.23 -12.87 2.16
CA THR A 140 8.74 -12.96 3.54
C THR A 140 7.73 -14.08 3.71
N MET A 141 6.79 -14.23 2.78
CA MET A 141 5.80 -15.30 2.82
C MET A 141 6.44 -16.69 2.74
N GLY A 142 7.41 -16.87 1.84
CA GLY A 142 8.13 -18.13 1.71
C GLY A 142 8.94 -18.50 2.96
N THR A 143 9.57 -17.52 3.60
CA THR A 143 10.30 -17.73 4.85
C THR A 143 9.36 -18.01 6.03
N SER A 144 8.22 -17.32 6.11
CA SER A 144 7.20 -17.58 7.14
C SER A 144 6.62 -19.00 7.00
N LEU A 145 6.24 -19.41 5.82
CA LEU A 145 5.75 -20.77 5.59
C LEU A 145 6.78 -21.84 5.98
N SER A 146 8.04 -21.63 5.66
CA SER A 146 9.09 -22.61 5.91
C SER A 146 9.56 -22.61 7.36
N ARG A 147 9.76 -21.45 7.98
CA ARG A 147 10.26 -21.34 9.36
C ARG A 147 9.14 -21.43 10.38
N ASP A 148 8.11 -20.59 10.25
CA ASP A 148 7.11 -20.48 11.30
C ASP A 148 6.18 -21.69 11.32
N ILE A 149 5.82 -22.24 10.17
CA ILE A 149 4.95 -23.42 10.10
C ILE A 149 5.78 -24.71 10.22
N VAL A 150 6.76 -24.92 9.35
CA VAL A 150 7.43 -26.23 9.29
C VAL A 150 8.41 -26.41 10.43
N GLU A 151 9.23 -25.41 10.76
CA GLU A 151 10.23 -25.53 11.80
C GLU A 151 9.58 -25.44 13.20
N THR A 152 8.68 -24.49 13.40
CA THR A 152 8.10 -24.22 14.73
C THR A 152 6.94 -25.17 15.05
N LEU A 153 5.98 -25.37 14.13
CA LEU A 153 4.82 -26.23 14.37
C LEU A 153 5.10 -27.70 14.12
N LEU A 154 5.75 -28.02 13.00
CA LEU A 154 6.03 -29.42 12.64
C LEU A 154 7.36 -29.94 13.19
N LYS A 155 8.15 -29.08 13.87
CA LYS A 155 9.46 -29.41 14.49
C LYS A 155 10.44 -30.09 13.52
N ARG A 156 10.35 -29.76 12.22
CA ARG A 156 11.22 -30.29 11.17
C ARG A 156 12.22 -29.20 10.75
N LYS A 157 13.46 -29.59 10.47
CA LYS A 157 14.48 -28.65 9.97
C LYS A 157 14.06 -28.06 8.62
N THR A 158 14.13 -26.76 8.53
CA THR A 158 13.85 -26.02 7.30
C THR A 158 14.98 -26.21 6.29
N SER A 159 14.64 -26.38 5.01
CA SER A 159 15.60 -26.39 3.91
C SER A 159 15.33 -25.19 2.97
N MET A 160 16.34 -24.79 2.22
CA MET A 160 16.21 -23.75 1.18
C MET A 160 15.17 -24.13 0.13
N SER A 161 15.10 -25.43 -0.21
CA SER A 161 14.11 -25.95 -1.18
C SER A 161 12.67 -25.78 -0.67
N LEU A 162 12.44 -25.96 0.63
CA LEU A 162 11.13 -25.78 1.24
C LEU A 162 10.71 -24.32 1.25
N SER A 163 11.64 -23.41 1.51
CA SER A 163 11.38 -21.96 1.42
C SER A 163 11.03 -21.55 -0.02
N ARG A 164 11.75 -22.06 -1.00
CA ARG A 164 11.43 -21.83 -2.42
C ARG A 164 10.06 -22.39 -2.81
N LEU A 165 9.72 -23.58 -2.33
CA LEU A 165 8.40 -24.17 -2.56
C LEU A 165 7.28 -23.32 -1.95
N GLY A 166 7.46 -22.86 -0.71
CA GLY A 166 6.52 -21.95 -0.04
C GLY A 166 6.33 -20.64 -0.80
N THR A 167 7.42 -20.05 -1.29
CA THR A 167 7.37 -18.86 -2.15
C THR A 167 6.59 -19.14 -3.45
N SER A 168 6.85 -20.25 -4.13
CA SER A 168 6.17 -20.61 -5.37
C SER A 168 4.68 -20.84 -5.17
N ILE A 169 4.29 -21.53 -4.11
CA ILE A 169 2.89 -21.73 -3.74
C ILE A 169 2.22 -20.38 -3.48
N GLY A 170 2.88 -19.50 -2.74
CA GLY A 170 2.37 -18.17 -2.47
C GLY A 170 2.17 -17.33 -3.73
N ILE A 171 3.09 -17.38 -4.68
CA ILE A 171 2.95 -16.70 -5.97
C ILE A 171 1.73 -17.25 -6.74
N LEU A 172 1.58 -18.55 -6.80
CA LEU A 172 0.43 -19.17 -7.50
C LEU A 172 -0.91 -18.77 -6.87
N ILE A 173 -1.01 -18.85 -5.55
CA ILE A 173 -2.24 -18.47 -4.84
C ILE A 173 -2.54 -16.98 -5.03
N SER A 174 -1.55 -16.09 -4.85
CA SER A 174 -1.77 -14.66 -5.00
C SER A 174 -2.13 -14.26 -6.44
N THR A 175 -1.52 -14.90 -7.44
CA THR A 175 -1.84 -14.68 -8.85
C THR A 175 -3.27 -15.15 -9.15
N PHE A 176 -3.65 -16.32 -8.65
CA PHE A 176 -5.02 -16.82 -8.80
C PHE A 176 -6.04 -15.88 -8.14
N LEU A 177 -5.77 -15.43 -6.91
CA LEU A 177 -6.65 -14.49 -6.22
C LEU A 177 -6.74 -13.14 -6.93
N ALA A 178 -5.62 -12.61 -7.43
CA ALA A 178 -5.59 -11.36 -8.19
C ALA A 178 -6.43 -11.44 -9.47
N TRP A 179 -6.49 -12.61 -10.10
CA TRP A 179 -7.34 -12.85 -11.27
C TRP A 179 -8.81 -13.11 -10.88
N ALA A 180 -9.05 -13.89 -9.82
CA ALA A 180 -10.38 -14.34 -9.45
C ALA A 180 -11.21 -13.23 -8.75
N LEU A 181 -10.62 -12.53 -7.78
CA LEU A 181 -11.34 -11.56 -6.96
C LEU A 181 -12.08 -10.48 -7.78
N PRO A 182 -11.46 -9.80 -8.77
CA PRO A 182 -12.17 -8.80 -9.57
C PRO A 182 -13.30 -9.36 -10.45
N ARG A 183 -13.26 -10.67 -10.74
CA ARG A 183 -14.27 -11.32 -11.60
C ARG A 183 -15.47 -11.83 -10.82
N PHE A 184 -15.24 -12.37 -9.62
CA PHE A 184 -16.31 -12.95 -8.81
C PHE A 184 -16.99 -11.95 -7.89
N PHE A 185 -16.40 -10.78 -7.66
CA PHE A 185 -16.98 -9.75 -6.83
C PHE A 185 -17.29 -8.50 -7.66
N GLU A 186 -18.50 -7.96 -7.53
CA GLU A 186 -18.97 -6.77 -8.24
C GLU A 186 -18.15 -5.49 -7.96
N ALA A 187 -17.37 -5.50 -6.86
CA ALA A 187 -16.51 -4.39 -6.49
C ALA A 187 -15.29 -4.18 -7.40
N GLY A 188 -15.04 -5.09 -8.37
CA GLY A 188 -13.92 -4.99 -9.30
C GLY A 188 -12.56 -4.82 -8.59
N THR A 189 -11.71 -3.94 -9.12
CA THR A 189 -10.37 -3.65 -8.54
C THR A 189 -10.41 -3.01 -7.16
N ALA A 190 -11.51 -2.36 -6.77
CA ALA A 190 -11.67 -1.78 -5.41
C ALA A 190 -11.57 -2.83 -4.28
N ILE A 191 -11.83 -4.11 -4.57
CA ILE A 191 -11.68 -5.18 -3.58
C ILE A 191 -10.22 -5.39 -3.19
N ILE A 192 -9.28 -5.17 -4.12
CA ILE A 192 -7.83 -5.29 -3.85
C ILE A 192 -7.39 -4.18 -2.88
N ALA A 193 -7.84 -2.95 -3.11
CA ALA A 193 -7.57 -1.83 -2.21
C ALA A 193 -8.14 -2.05 -0.80
N ARG A 194 -9.36 -2.57 -0.70
CA ARG A 194 -9.97 -2.94 0.59
C ARG A 194 -9.21 -4.07 1.29
N GLY A 195 -8.80 -5.10 0.54
CA GLY A 195 -8.00 -6.19 1.06
C GLY A 195 -6.65 -5.71 1.61
N THR A 196 -5.99 -4.77 0.93
CA THR A 196 -4.76 -4.14 1.42
C THR A 196 -5.00 -3.39 2.73
N SER A 197 -6.07 -2.60 2.83
CA SER A 197 -6.40 -1.88 4.06
C SER A 197 -6.70 -2.81 5.23
N LEU A 198 -7.41 -3.92 4.99
CA LEU A 198 -7.67 -4.95 6.00
C LEU A 198 -6.38 -5.62 6.47
N PHE A 199 -5.49 -5.98 5.55
CA PHE A 199 -4.18 -6.55 5.89
C PHE A 199 -3.33 -5.60 6.73
N MET A 200 -3.27 -4.32 6.37
CA MET A 200 -2.57 -3.29 7.15
C MET A 200 -3.17 -3.15 8.56
N GLY A 201 -4.50 -3.14 8.67
CA GLY A 201 -5.20 -3.10 9.96
C GLY A 201 -4.91 -4.33 10.83
N LEU A 202 -4.84 -5.53 10.23
CA LEU A 202 -4.43 -6.75 10.93
C LEU A 202 -2.98 -6.67 11.44
N CYS A 203 -2.06 -6.17 10.62
CA CYS A 203 -0.67 -5.95 11.05
C CYS A 203 -0.59 -4.95 12.20
N ALA A 204 -1.36 -3.85 12.14
CA ALA A 204 -1.42 -2.87 13.21
C ALA A 204 -1.95 -3.46 14.51
N SER A 205 -3.04 -4.20 14.46
CA SER A 205 -3.69 -4.73 15.67
C SER A 205 -2.96 -5.92 16.28
N ALA A 206 -2.45 -6.84 15.46
CA ALA A 206 -1.84 -8.07 15.93
C ALA A 206 -0.34 -7.94 16.24
N LEU A 207 0.41 -7.25 15.38
CA LEU A 207 1.87 -7.25 15.45
C LEU A 207 2.46 -6.00 16.13
N LEU A 208 1.85 -4.83 15.96
CA LEU A 208 2.38 -3.59 16.51
C LEU A 208 2.48 -3.60 18.05
N PRO A 209 1.47 -4.07 18.80
CA PRO A 209 1.57 -4.12 20.26
C PRO A 209 2.74 -4.99 20.73
N MET A 210 3.00 -6.10 20.03
CA MET A 210 4.13 -6.98 20.35
C MET A 210 5.48 -6.31 20.07
N TYR A 211 5.62 -5.58 18.97
CA TYR A 211 6.85 -4.85 18.65
C TYR A 211 7.12 -3.71 19.62
N VAL A 212 6.12 -2.87 19.86
CA VAL A 212 6.22 -1.74 20.78
C VAL A 212 6.47 -2.25 22.21
N GLY A 213 5.71 -3.25 22.62
CA GLY A 213 5.88 -3.85 23.93
C GLY A 213 7.27 -4.49 24.12
N GLY A 214 7.76 -5.21 23.11
CA GLY A 214 9.10 -5.82 23.14
C GLY A 214 10.25 -4.81 23.16
N LEU A 215 10.06 -3.64 22.54
CA LEU A 215 11.08 -2.58 22.51
C LEU A 215 11.11 -1.73 23.80
N TYR A 216 9.95 -1.42 24.36
CA TYR A 216 9.84 -0.42 25.44
C TYR A 216 9.49 -1.02 26.81
N SER A 217 8.98 -2.25 26.89
CA SER A 217 8.62 -2.87 28.16
C SER A 217 9.58 -3.99 28.53
N ARG A 218 10.20 -3.86 29.71
CA ARG A 218 11.05 -4.91 30.31
C ARG A 218 10.24 -6.04 30.96
N LYS A 219 8.91 -5.87 31.10
CA LYS A 219 8.03 -6.83 31.77
C LYS A 219 7.39 -7.85 30.83
N ILE A 220 7.52 -7.67 29.53
CA ILE A 220 6.98 -8.60 28.53
C ILE A 220 7.96 -9.78 28.46
N THR A 221 7.52 -10.90 28.99
CA THR A 221 8.19 -12.20 28.90
C THR A 221 7.72 -12.95 27.65
N LYS A 222 8.54 -13.92 27.21
CA LYS A 222 8.10 -14.91 26.22
C LYS A 222 6.90 -15.66 26.80
N ALA A 223 5.71 -15.41 26.29
CA ALA A 223 4.56 -16.26 26.56
C ALA A 223 4.60 -17.47 25.65
#